data_80997008b4bf8ed53d3b5c9c8e9d1e30
#
_entry.id   80997008b4bf8ed53d3b5c9c8e9d1e30
#
_cell.length_a   1.000
_cell.length_b   1.000
_cell.length_c   1.000
_cell.angle_alpha   90.00
_cell.angle_beta   90.00
_cell.angle_gamma   90.00
#
_symmetry.space_group_name_H-M   'P 1'
#
loop_
_entity.id
_entity.type
_entity.pdbx_description
1 polymer ?
#
loop_
_entity_poly.entity_id
_entity_poly.type
_entity_poly.pdbx_seq_one_letter_code
_entity_poly.pdbx_strand_id
1 'polypeptide(L)'
;MAIFDDGLSETSAPVGETVRTDVLIVGSGPAGASAALFLSTLGVDNIMVTKYRWTANTPRAHITNQRTMEIFRDVGIEDQVLAEATPHALIGDTVFCTAIAGEELGRIRTWGTHPARHADYELASPSWNCDIPQTYLEPILVRNATVRGTQTRFSTEYLSHVQDADGVSATVLDRLTGREYTIRARYLIGADGARSRVAAGENLPMEGRMDIAGSMNITFTADITEFVGHRPSVLYW
;
A
#
# COMPACT_ATOMS: atom_id res chain seq x y z
N MET A 1 -17.81 31.69 -3.83
CA MET A 1 -16.43 31.27 -4.13
C MET A 1 -15.61 31.54 -2.87
N ALA A 2 -15.61 30.60 -1.95
CA ALA A 2 -14.91 30.73 -0.66
C ALA A 2 -13.53 30.05 -0.82
N ILE A 3 -12.49 30.84 -0.66
CA ILE A 3 -11.09 30.40 -0.63
C ILE A 3 -10.88 29.76 0.73
N PHE A 4 -10.67 28.44 0.78
CA PHE A 4 -10.18 27.75 1.98
C PHE A 4 -8.70 28.06 2.11
N ASP A 5 -8.37 28.91 3.07
CA ASP A 5 -7.02 29.14 3.56
C ASP A 5 -6.68 27.99 4.50
N ASP A 6 -6.15 26.90 3.95
CA ASP A 6 -5.64 25.79 4.73
C ASP A 6 -4.25 26.18 5.26
N GLY A 7 -4.25 26.68 6.48
CA GLY A 7 -3.03 26.95 7.25
C GLY A 7 -2.21 25.69 7.54
N LEU A 8 -1.74 25.00 6.51
CA LEU A 8 -0.67 24.03 6.61
C LEU A 8 0.65 24.80 6.72
N SER A 9 1.13 24.99 7.94
CA SER A 9 2.48 25.50 8.16
C SER A 9 3.48 24.53 7.55
N GLU A 10 4.00 24.86 6.37
CA GLU A 10 5.17 24.23 5.79
C GLU A 10 6.36 24.50 6.71
N THR A 11 6.61 23.62 7.67
CA THR A 11 7.88 23.61 8.39
C THR A 11 8.94 23.01 7.47
N SER A 12 9.46 23.79 6.54
CA SER A 12 10.68 23.46 5.81
C SER A 12 11.85 23.49 6.79
N ALA A 13 12.45 22.33 7.05
CA ALA A 13 13.64 22.27 7.90
C ALA A 13 14.79 23.10 7.29
N PRO A 14 15.51 23.94 8.08
CA PRO A 14 16.64 24.72 7.59
C PRO A 14 17.81 23.82 7.14
N VAL A 15 18.68 24.36 6.27
CA VAL A 15 19.88 23.64 5.76
C VAL A 15 20.77 23.22 6.91
N GLY A 16 20.99 21.91 7.07
CA GLY A 16 21.82 21.33 8.14
C GLY A 16 21.01 20.82 9.35
N GLU A 17 19.69 20.93 9.36
CA GLU A 17 18.87 20.40 10.45
C GLU A 17 18.74 18.87 10.36
N THR A 18 19.05 18.23 11.50
CA THR A 18 18.83 16.78 11.67
C THR A 18 17.47 16.58 12.34
N VAL A 19 16.53 16.04 11.60
CA VAL A 19 15.24 15.58 12.15
C VAL A 19 15.45 14.25 12.87
N ARG A 20 14.78 14.04 14.01
CA ARG A 20 14.91 12.82 14.81
C ARG A 20 13.59 12.08 14.94
N THR A 21 13.67 10.75 14.98
CA THR A 21 12.54 9.86 15.23
C THR A 21 13.04 8.52 15.79
N ASP A 22 12.16 7.69 16.33
CA ASP A 22 12.53 6.31 16.69
C ASP A 22 12.66 5.42 15.45
N VAL A 23 11.71 5.51 14.51
CA VAL A 23 11.69 4.68 13.31
C VAL A 23 11.52 5.53 12.06
N LEU A 24 12.43 5.36 11.09
CA LEU A 24 12.27 5.87 9.74
C LEU A 24 11.75 4.76 8.82
N ILE A 25 10.67 5.04 8.10
CA ILE A 25 10.08 4.14 7.13
C ILE A 25 10.28 4.71 5.73
N VAL A 26 10.95 3.97 4.85
CA VAL A 26 11.18 4.37 3.47
C VAL A 26 10.19 3.66 2.56
N GLY A 27 9.23 4.42 2.02
CA GLY A 27 8.15 3.94 1.15
C GLY A 27 6.79 3.98 1.84
N SER A 28 5.77 4.49 1.14
CA SER A 28 4.37 4.61 1.60
C SER A 28 3.41 3.64 0.94
N GLY A 29 3.93 2.60 0.28
CA GLY A 29 3.12 1.50 -0.24
C GLY A 29 2.46 0.69 0.89
N PRO A 30 1.67 -0.36 0.59
CA PRO A 30 0.95 -1.11 1.61
C PRO A 30 1.82 -1.60 2.77
N ALA A 31 3.05 -2.03 2.49
CA ALA A 31 3.98 -2.49 3.53
C ALA A 31 4.42 -1.35 4.46
N GLY A 32 4.89 -0.23 3.90
CA GLY A 32 5.36 0.90 4.70
C GLY A 32 4.23 1.62 5.43
N ALA A 33 3.09 1.83 4.78
CA ALA A 33 1.93 2.45 5.40
C ALA A 33 1.33 1.58 6.52
N SER A 34 1.34 0.24 6.38
CA SER A 34 0.96 -0.68 7.46
C SER A 34 1.95 -0.62 8.63
N ALA A 35 3.27 -0.63 8.35
CA ALA A 35 4.28 -0.48 9.39
C ALA A 35 4.09 0.83 10.17
N ALA A 36 3.87 1.94 9.45
CA ALA A 36 3.59 3.24 10.06
C ALA A 36 2.33 3.21 10.94
N LEU A 37 1.25 2.61 10.45
CA LEU A 37 0.00 2.44 11.19
C LEU A 37 0.21 1.64 12.49
N PHE A 38 0.94 0.53 12.42
CA PHE A 38 1.17 -0.32 13.60
C PHE A 38 2.04 0.39 14.63
N LEU A 39 3.13 1.01 14.18
CA LEU A 39 4.03 1.75 15.08
C LEU A 39 3.29 2.90 15.76
N SER A 40 2.54 3.70 15.02
CA SER A 40 1.77 4.81 15.60
C SER A 40 0.66 4.33 16.52
N THR A 41 0.02 3.18 16.22
CA THR A 41 -0.97 2.55 17.12
C THR A 41 -0.34 2.10 18.45
N LEU A 42 0.93 1.70 18.41
CA LEU A 42 1.71 1.30 19.60
C LEU A 42 2.40 2.48 20.29
N GLY A 43 2.19 3.72 19.83
CA GLY A 43 2.79 4.92 20.41
C GLY A 43 4.29 5.08 20.12
N VAL A 44 4.80 4.45 19.06
CA VAL A 44 6.19 4.57 18.62
C VAL A 44 6.33 5.72 17.63
N ASP A 45 7.16 6.69 17.93
CA ASP A 45 7.44 7.84 17.05
C ASP A 45 8.05 7.37 15.73
N ASN A 46 7.42 7.77 14.62
CA ASN A 46 7.90 7.35 13.31
C ASN A 46 7.68 8.42 12.23
N ILE A 47 8.61 8.43 11.28
CA ILE A 47 8.54 9.24 10.06
C ILE A 47 8.47 8.27 8.87
N MET A 48 7.48 8.45 8.02
CA MET A 48 7.37 7.74 6.76
C MET A 48 7.65 8.69 5.60
N VAL A 49 8.64 8.35 4.77
CA VAL A 49 9.03 9.15 3.60
C VAL A 49 8.66 8.44 2.30
N THR A 50 8.25 9.19 1.30
CA THR A 50 7.99 8.68 -0.05
C THR A 50 8.34 9.74 -1.10
N LYS A 51 8.99 9.29 -2.19
CA LYS A 51 9.33 10.15 -3.34
C LYS A 51 8.12 10.63 -4.14
N TYR A 52 6.97 10.02 -3.95
CA TYR A 52 5.74 10.34 -4.66
C TYR A 52 5.00 11.48 -3.95
N ARG A 53 4.18 12.21 -4.71
CA ARG A 53 3.35 13.31 -4.18
C ARG A 53 2.13 12.82 -3.42
N TRP A 54 1.73 11.58 -3.67
CA TRP A 54 0.54 10.96 -3.09
C TRP A 54 0.68 9.44 -3.08
N THR A 55 -0.36 8.76 -2.64
CA THR A 55 -0.53 7.30 -2.67
C THR A 55 -0.66 6.78 -4.11
N ALA A 56 -0.82 5.48 -4.30
CA ALA A 56 -0.95 4.87 -5.62
C ALA A 56 -2.07 5.53 -6.45
N ASN A 57 -1.77 5.85 -7.70
CA ASN A 57 -2.69 6.50 -8.64
C ASN A 57 -3.23 5.56 -9.73
N THR A 58 -2.81 4.30 -9.72
CA THR A 58 -3.32 3.24 -10.59
C THR A 58 -3.66 2.01 -9.77
N PRO A 59 -4.76 1.31 -10.08
CA PRO A 59 -5.07 0.04 -9.43
C PRO A 59 -3.94 -0.97 -9.63
N ARG A 60 -3.58 -1.65 -8.56
CA ARG A 60 -2.61 -2.76 -8.54
C ARG A 60 -3.25 -3.91 -7.78
N ALA A 61 -2.48 -4.65 -6.98
CA ALA A 61 -3.04 -5.69 -6.13
C ALA A 61 -4.37 -5.25 -5.50
N HIS A 62 -5.37 -6.12 -5.52
CA HIS A 62 -6.73 -5.78 -5.10
C HIS A 62 -7.30 -6.79 -4.09
N ILE A 63 -6.76 -8.00 -4.00
CA ILE A 63 -7.24 -8.99 -3.03
C ILE A 63 -6.43 -8.89 -1.73
N THR A 64 -7.15 -8.64 -0.64
CA THR A 64 -6.64 -8.67 0.74
C THR A 64 -7.17 -9.92 1.42
N ASN A 65 -6.27 -10.78 1.89
CA ASN A 65 -6.63 -12.06 2.50
C ASN A 65 -7.19 -11.90 3.92
N GLN A 66 -7.81 -12.97 4.45
CA GLN A 66 -8.43 -12.98 5.77
C GLN A 66 -7.45 -12.56 6.88
N ARG A 67 -6.20 -13.05 6.83
CA ARG A 67 -5.20 -12.71 7.86
C ARG A 67 -4.89 -11.21 7.90
N THR A 68 -4.80 -10.56 6.77
CA THR A 68 -4.59 -9.11 6.71
C THR A 68 -5.82 -8.35 7.23
N MET A 69 -7.03 -8.85 6.92
CA MET A 69 -8.26 -8.27 7.44
C MET A 69 -8.39 -8.41 8.96
N GLU A 70 -7.99 -9.56 9.54
CA GLU A 70 -7.88 -9.72 11.00
C GLU A 70 -6.98 -8.65 11.62
N ILE A 71 -5.80 -8.41 11.02
CA ILE A 71 -4.88 -7.38 11.49
C ILE A 71 -5.52 -5.98 11.37
N PHE A 72 -6.24 -5.70 10.28
CA PHE A 72 -6.97 -4.43 10.14
C PHE A 72 -8.09 -4.29 11.17
N ARG A 73 -8.72 -5.39 11.56
CA ARG A 73 -9.68 -5.43 12.67
C ARG A 73 -9.01 -5.13 14.00
N ASP A 74 -7.87 -5.74 14.29
CA ASP A 74 -7.11 -5.52 15.53
C ASP A 74 -6.69 -4.06 15.68
N VAL A 75 -6.31 -3.40 14.58
CA VAL A 75 -5.96 -1.97 14.59
C VAL A 75 -7.15 -1.03 14.34
N GLY A 76 -8.38 -1.56 14.26
CA GLY A 76 -9.62 -0.78 14.21
C GLY A 76 -9.85 -0.01 12.90
N ILE A 77 -9.45 -0.57 11.76
CA ILE A 77 -9.70 0.02 10.43
C ILE A 77 -10.49 -0.89 9.48
N GLU A 78 -10.85 -2.12 9.91
CA GLU A 78 -11.56 -3.09 9.06
C GLU A 78 -12.81 -2.49 8.42
N ASP A 79 -13.66 -1.80 9.19
CA ASP A 79 -14.90 -1.20 8.69
C ASP A 79 -14.63 -0.14 7.61
N GLN A 80 -13.55 0.65 7.76
CA GLN A 80 -13.17 1.64 6.76
C GLN A 80 -12.72 0.98 5.45
N VAL A 81 -12.00 -0.15 5.55
CA VAL A 81 -11.54 -0.93 4.39
C VAL A 81 -12.75 -1.57 3.69
N LEU A 82 -13.68 -2.17 4.44
CA LEU A 82 -14.88 -2.80 3.89
C LEU A 82 -15.83 -1.80 3.24
N ALA A 83 -15.89 -0.56 3.72
CA ALA A 83 -16.72 0.49 3.13
C ALA A 83 -16.27 0.90 1.72
N GLU A 84 -14.99 0.77 1.41
CA GLU A 84 -14.40 1.10 0.10
C GLU A 84 -14.19 -0.13 -0.80
N ALA A 85 -14.43 -1.31 -0.27
CA ALA A 85 -14.21 -2.58 -0.97
C ALA A 85 -15.39 -2.98 -1.84
N THR A 86 -15.13 -3.85 -2.81
CA THR A 86 -16.18 -4.56 -3.53
C THR A 86 -17.01 -5.37 -2.53
N PRO A 87 -18.35 -5.19 -2.48
CA PRO A 87 -19.19 -6.00 -1.60
C PRO A 87 -18.95 -7.50 -1.82
N HIS A 88 -18.80 -8.27 -0.73
CA HIS A 88 -18.44 -9.70 -0.81
C HIS A 88 -19.32 -10.51 -1.75
N ALA A 89 -20.62 -10.19 -1.80
CA ALA A 89 -21.59 -10.84 -2.71
C ALA A 89 -21.29 -10.61 -4.21
N LEU A 90 -20.48 -9.59 -4.53
CA LEU A 90 -20.10 -9.24 -5.90
C LEU A 90 -18.68 -9.68 -6.28
N ILE A 91 -17.90 -10.24 -5.35
CA ILE A 91 -16.53 -10.69 -5.63
C ILE A 91 -16.52 -11.75 -6.75
N GLY A 92 -17.50 -12.64 -6.80
CA GLY A 92 -17.65 -13.60 -7.90
C GLY A 92 -16.47 -14.57 -8.02
N ASP A 93 -16.21 -15.00 -9.25
CA ASP A 93 -15.23 -16.05 -9.56
C ASP A 93 -13.98 -15.47 -10.26
N THR A 94 -13.00 -16.31 -10.54
CA THR A 94 -11.99 -16.06 -11.56
C THR A 94 -12.42 -16.78 -12.85
N VAL A 95 -12.66 -16.02 -13.91
CA VAL A 95 -13.09 -16.53 -15.21
C VAL A 95 -11.90 -16.60 -16.16
N PHE A 96 -11.70 -17.74 -16.81
CA PHE A 96 -10.73 -17.91 -17.89
C PHE A 96 -11.46 -17.84 -19.22
N CYS A 97 -11.02 -16.97 -20.12
CA CYS A 97 -11.66 -16.76 -21.41
C CYS A 97 -10.66 -16.39 -22.50
N THR A 98 -11.04 -16.58 -23.75
CA THR A 98 -10.21 -16.23 -24.91
C THR A 98 -10.07 -14.71 -25.07
N ALA A 99 -11.11 -13.97 -24.70
CA ALA A 99 -11.18 -12.51 -24.60
C ALA A 99 -12.37 -12.14 -23.72
N ILE A 100 -12.48 -10.85 -23.30
CA ILE A 100 -13.64 -10.39 -22.51
C ILE A 100 -14.97 -10.64 -23.24
N ALA A 101 -15.01 -10.49 -24.55
CA ALA A 101 -16.19 -10.79 -25.39
C ALA A 101 -16.14 -12.21 -25.97
N GLY A 102 -15.18 -13.05 -25.60
CA GLY A 102 -14.95 -14.37 -26.18
C GLY A 102 -15.52 -15.52 -25.35
N GLU A 103 -15.16 -16.72 -25.76
CA GLU A 103 -15.58 -17.98 -25.14
C GLU A 103 -14.99 -18.13 -23.74
N GLU A 104 -15.80 -18.58 -22.77
CA GLU A 104 -15.35 -19.01 -21.46
C GLU A 104 -14.71 -20.39 -21.56
N LEU A 105 -13.44 -20.49 -21.17
CA LEU A 105 -12.67 -21.73 -21.13
C LEU A 105 -12.88 -22.48 -19.81
N GLY A 106 -13.23 -21.76 -18.75
CA GLY A 106 -13.48 -22.31 -17.42
C GLY A 106 -13.53 -21.23 -16.35
N ARG A 107 -13.88 -21.65 -15.13
CA ARG A 107 -13.86 -20.76 -13.97
C ARG A 107 -13.44 -21.45 -12.69
N ILE A 108 -12.83 -20.69 -11.82
CA ILE A 108 -12.46 -21.12 -10.46
C ILE A 108 -13.21 -20.23 -9.48
N ARG A 109 -13.99 -20.86 -8.60
CA ARG A 109 -14.66 -20.19 -7.49
C ARG A 109 -13.66 -19.98 -6.35
N THR A 110 -13.06 -18.79 -6.34
CA THR A 110 -12.00 -18.40 -5.44
C THR A 110 -12.56 -17.66 -4.21
N TRP A 111 -11.70 -17.38 -3.23
CA TRP A 111 -11.96 -16.49 -2.10
C TRP A 111 -13.21 -16.79 -1.28
N GLY A 112 -13.55 -18.08 -1.11
CA GLY A 112 -14.72 -18.50 -0.33
C GLY A 112 -16.05 -18.38 -1.07
N THR A 113 -16.07 -18.01 -2.36
CA THR A 113 -17.31 -17.91 -3.16
C THR A 113 -17.94 -19.26 -3.53
N HIS A 114 -17.16 -20.35 -3.42
CA HIS A 114 -17.70 -21.70 -3.67
C HIS A 114 -18.59 -22.15 -2.50
N PRO A 115 -19.88 -22.48 -2.72
CA PRO A 115 -20.80 -22.83 -1.62
C PRO A 115 -20.31 -23.96 -0.71
N ALA A 116 -19.66 -25.00 -1.28
CA ALA A 116 -19.12 -26.12 -0.51
C ALA A 116 -17.87 -25.76 0.33
N ARG A 117 -17.27 -24.61 0.11
CA ARG A 117 -16.07 -24.14 0.82
C ARG A 117 -16.33 -22.92 1.71
N HIS A 118 -17.53 -22.36 1.65
CA HIS A 118 -17.89 -21.16 2.41
C HIS A 118 -17.70 -21.35 3.91
N ALA A 119 -18.16 -22.46 4.44
CA ALA A 119 -18.01 -22.79 5.86
C ALA A 119 -16.55 -22.91 6.30
N ASP A 120 -15.65 -23.37 5.44
CA ASP A 120 -14.22 -23.47 5.77
C ASP A 120 -13.62 -22.06 6.01
N TYR A 121 -14.03 -21.07 5.21
CA TYR A 121 -13.59 -19.68 5.38
C TYR A 121 -14.18 -19.03 6.62
N GLU A 122 -15.46 -19.28 6.92
CA GLU A 122 -16.12 -18.78 8.15
C GLU A 122 -15.48 -19.35 9.42
N LEU A 123 -15.12 -20.63 9.39
CA LEU A 123 -14.48 -21.28 10.55
C LEU A 123 -13.00 -20.87 10.71
N ALA A 124 -12.34 -20.47 9.62
CA ALA A 124 -10.91 -20.15 9.64
C ALA A 124 -10.61 -18.76 10.22
N SER A 125 -11.55 -17.82 10.14
CA SER A 125 -11.29 -16.42 10.49
C SER A 125 -12.58 -15.66 10.83
N PRO A 126 -12.53 -14.71 11.78
CA PRO A 126 -13.63 -13.79 12.04
C PRO A 126 -13.79 -12.72 10.95
N SER A 127 -12.85 -12.65 10.01
CA SER A 127 -12.84 -11.68 8.91
C SER A 127 -12.87 -12.40 7.57
N TRP A 128 -13.44 -11.73 6.54
CA TRP A 128 -13.49 -12.24 5.18
C TRP A 128 -12.37 -11.71 4.31
N ASN A 129 -12.08 -12.41 3.21
CA ASN A 129 -11.29 -11.84 2.13
C ASN A 129 -11.97 -10.57 1.61
N CYS A 130 -11.17 -9.59 1.25
CA CYS A 130 -11.63 -8.29 0.80
C CYS A 130 -11.03 -7.97 -0.59
N ASP A 131 -11.87 -7.55 -1.51
CA ASP A 131 -11.45 -7.01 -2.80
C ASP A 131 -11.42 -5.50 -2.73
N ILE A 132 -10.24 -4.94 -2.53
CA ILE A 132 -10.00 -3.49 -2.46
C ILE A 132 -8.73 -3.13 -3.24
N PRO A 133 -8.83 -2.36 -4.32
CA PRO A 133 -7.66 -1.88 -5.05
C PRO A 133 -6.71 -1.05 -4.17
N GLN A 134 -5.42 -1.16 -4.43
CA GLN A 134 -4.38 -0.43 -3.70
C GLN A 134 -4.61 1.09 -3.67
N THR A 135 -5.24 1.66 -4.71
CA THR A 135 -5.61 3.08 -4.79
C THR A 135 -6.61 3.53 -3.72
N TYR A 136 -7.40 2.61 -3.17
CA TYR A 136 -8.32 2.87 -2.06
C TYR A 136 -7.71 2.46 -0.72
N LEU A 137 -6.95 1.37 -0.68
CA LEU A 137 -6.36 0.87 0.56
C LEU A 137 -5.26 1.79 1.11
N GLU A 138 -4.33 2.26 0.26
CA GLU A 138 -3.22 3.11 0.71
C GLU A 138 -3.67 4.40 1.40
N PRO A 139 -4.64 5.17 0.86
CA PRO A 139 -5.16 6.36 1.56
C PRO A 139 -5.70 6.05 2.95
N ILE A 140 -6.40 4.92 3.14
CA ILE A 140 -6.92 4.51 4.45
C ILE A 140 -5.76 4.26 5.43
N LEU A 141 -4.75 3.50 5.00
CA LEU A 141 -3.57 3.20 5.83
C LEU A 141 -2.81 4.47 6.22
N VAL A 142 -2.47 5.30 5.24
CA VAL A 142 -1.71 6.54 5.44
C VAL A 142 -2.47 7.51 6.33
N ARG A 143 -3.77 7.73 6.08
CA ARG A 143 -4.61 8.60 6.91
C ARG A 143 -4.64 8.14 8.36
N ASN A 144 -4.90 6.85 8.60
CA ASN A 144 -4.98 6.32 9.95
C ASN A 144 -3.63 6.37 10.67
N ALA A 145 -2.52 6.10 9.97
CA ALA A 145 -1.17 6.25 10.51
C ALA A 145 -0.89 7.71 10.91
N THR A 146 -1.20 8.66 10.03
CA THR A 146 -0.97 10.09 10.25
C THR A 146 -1.81 10.62 11.43
N VAL A 147 -3.09 10.26 11.50
CA VAL A 147 -3.97 10.66 12.62
C VAL A 147 -3.47 10.11 13.97
N ARG A 148 -2.77 8.97 13.96
CA ARG A 148 -2.20 8.34 15.17
C ARG A 148 -0.78 8.80 15.49
N GLY A 149 -0.21 9.74 14.73
CA GLY A 149 1.07 10.37 15.05
C GLY A 149 2.22 10.09 14.07
N THR A 150 2.05 9.27 13.03
CA THR A 150 3.05 9.14 11.97
C THR A 150 3.25 10.47 11.27
N GLN A 151 4.48 10.94 11.16
CA GLN A 151 4.84 12.08 10.32
C GLN A 151 5.03 11.58 8.87
N THR A 152 4.01 11.74 8.03
CA THR A 152 4.08 11.37 6.62
C THR A 152 4.70 12.49 5.80
N ARG A 153 5.80 12.20 5.08
CA ARG A 153 6.49 13.13 4.20
C ARG A 153 6.42 12.66 2.75
N PHE A 154 5.47 13.19 2.02
CA PHE A 154 5.38 13.04 0.57
C PHE A 154 6.48 13.84 -0.13
N SER A 155 6.71 13.56 -1.42
CA SER A 155 7.76 14.22 -2.23
C SER A 155 9.14 14.22 -1.57
N THR A 156 9.39 13.28 -0.66
CA THR A 156 10.65 13.12 0.07
C THR A 156 11.32 11.82 -0.36
N GLU A 157 12.41 11.93 -1.08
CA GLU A 157 13.13 10.79 -1.64
C GLU A 157 14.28 10.38 -0.73
N TYR A 158 14.31 9.11 -0.32
CA TYR A 158 15.46 8.52 0.33
C TYR A 158 16.60 8.37 -0.69
N LEU A 159 17.80 8.82 -0.29
CA LEU A 159 19.01 8.74 -1.12
C LEU A 159 19.98 7.66 -0.63
N SER A 160 20.35 7.72 0.66
CA SER A 160 21.33 6.82 1.26
C SER A 160 21.19 6.82 2.78
N HIS A 161 21.91 5.93 3.45
CA HIS A 161 22.05 5.97 4.90
C HIS A 161 23.42 5.49 5.35
N VAL A 162 23.75 5.82 6.59
CA VAL A 162 24.90 5.31 7.33
C VAL A 162 24.39 4.83 8.68
N GLN A 163 24.82 3.63 9.08
CA GLN A 163 24.48 3.04 10.38
C GLN A 163 25.68 3.11 11.31
N ASP A 164 25.43 3.37 12.59
CA ASP A 164 26.40 3.30 13.69
C ASP A 164 25.79 2.55 14.89
N ALA A 165 26.50 2.55 16.03
CA ALA A 165 26.07 1.84 17.23
C ALA A 165 24.75 2.39 17.83
N ASP A 166 24.41 3.65 17.56
CA ASP A 166 23.29 4.35 18.16
C ASP A 166 22.08 4.46 17.18
N GLY A 167 22.20 3.97 15.95
CA GLY A 167 21.09 3.98 14.96
C GLY A 167 21.53 4.32 13.54
N VAL A 168 20.63 4.94 12.78
CA VAL A 168 20.76 5.19 11.35
C VAL A 168 20.60 6.68 11.04
N SER A 169 21.50 7.24 10.24
CA SER A 169 21.39 8.58 9.65
C SER A 169 21.08 8.46 8.17
N ALA A 170 19.86 8.79 7.77
CA ALA A 170 19.45 8.74 6.37
C ALA A 170 19.48 10.13 5.74
N THR A 171 20.07 10.22 4.56
CA THR A 171 20.00 11.40 3.70
C THR A 171 18.77 11.31 2.83
N VAL A 172 17.94 12.34 2.85
CA VAL A 172 16.72 12.44 2.05
C VAL A 172 16.69 13.74 1.26
N LEU A 173 16.02 13.72 0.11
CA LEU A 173 15.82 14.88 -0.76
C LEU A 173 14.36 15.31 -0.72
N ASP A 174 14.10 16.53 -0.32
CA ASP A 174 12.82 17.18 -0.59
C ASP A 174 12.74 17.53 -2.08
N ARG A 175 11.87 16.83 -2.80
CA ARG A 175 11.73 16.98 -4.25
C ARG A 175 10.97 18.24 -4.69
N LEU A 176 10.33 18.93 -3.75
CA LEU A 176 9.64 20.20 -4.02
C LEU A 176 10.64 21.36 -3.99
N THR A 177 11.57 21.33 -3.04
CA THR A 177 12.54 22.41 -2.82
C THR A 177 13.92 22.11 -3.41
N GLY A 178 14.21 20.83 -3.73
CA GLY A 178 15.54 20.38 -4.14
C GLY A 178 16.57 20.32 -3.00
N ARG A 179 16.14 20.42 -1.75
CA ARG A 179 17.03 20.45 -0.57
C ARG A 179 17.22 19.06 0.02
N GLU A 180 18.47 18.74 0.32
CA GLU A 180 18.80 17.55 1.10
C GLU A 180 18.85 17.88 2.59
N TYR A 181 18.42 16.90 3.41
CA TYR A 181 18.53 16.97 4.87
C TYR A 181 18.69 15.56 5.45
N THR A 182 19.01 15.49 6.73
CA THR A 182 19.24 14.21 7.43
C THR A 182 18.07 13.87 8.35
N ILE A 183 17.64 12.61 8.31
CA ILE A 183 16.77 12.02 9.33
C ILE A 183 17.59 11.04 10.15
N ARG A 184 17.71 11.28 11.44
CA ARG A 184 18.33 10.38 12.40
C ARG A 184 17.25 9.53 13.05
N ALA A 185 17.38 8.22 12.97
CA ALA A 185 16.46 7.26 13.57
C ALA A 185 17.21 6.17 14.34
N ARG A 186 16.54 5.51 15.28
CA ARG A 186 17.09 4.31 15.93
C ARG A 186 17.01 3.10 15.00
N TYR A 187 15.94 3.03 14.19
CA TYR A 187 15.71 1.96 13.22
C TYR A 187 15.26 2.52 11.89
N LEU A 188 15.61 1.82 10.80
CA LEU A 188 15.14 2.10 9.46
C LEU A 188 14.43 0.87 8.90
N ILE A 189 13.22 1.07 8.36
CA ILE A 189 12.44 0.06 7.65
C ILE A 189 12.46 0.39 6.16
N GLY A 190 13.09 -0.50 5.35
CA GLY A 190 13.03 -0.42 3.90
C GLY A 190 11.74 -1.05 3.38
N ALA A 191 10.81 -0.22 2.90
CA ALA A 191 9.53 -0.60 2.29
C ALA A 191 9.35 0.03 0.91
N ASP A 192 10.44 0.29 0.21
CA ASP A 192 10.53 1.05 -1.04
C ASP A 192 10.38 0.18 -2.30
N GLY A 193 9.90 -1.06 -2.13
CA GLY A 193 9.41 -1.94 -3.19
C GLY A 193 10.50 -2.69 -3.94
N ALA A 194 10.15 -3.25 -5.10
CA ALA A 194 10.99 -4.18 -5.85
C ALA A 194 12.31 -3.57 -6.37
N ARG A 195 12.40 -2.23 -6.45
CA ARG A 195 13.63 -1.50 -6.81
C ARG A 195 14.19 -0.77 -5.60
N SER A 196 14.22 -1.46 -4.46
CA SER A 196 14.62 -0.92 -3.17
C SER A 196 16.05 -0.38 -3.19
N ARG A 197 16.19 0.91 -2.92
CA ARG A 197 17.51 1.52 -2.67
C ARG A 197 18.05 1.15 -1.29
N VAL A 198 17.17 0.90 -0.32
CA VAL A 198 17.59 0.45 1.01
C VAL A 198 18.25 -0.92 0.90
N ALA A 199 17.59 -1.88 0.23
CA ALA A 199 18.16 -3.21 0.02
C ALA A 199 19.49 -3.17 -0.77
N ALA A 200 19.56 -2.30 -1.80
CA ALA A 200 20.77 -2.11 -2.57
C ALA A 200 21.92 -1.53 -1.72
N GLY A 201 21.62 -0.58 -0.82
CA GLY A 201 22.60 -0.01 0.11
C GLY A 201 23.15 -1.01 1.11
N GLU A 202 22.32 -1.98 1.51
CA GLU A 202 22.69 -3.06 2.42
C GLU A 202 23.26 -4.31 1.72
N ASN A 203 23.51 -4.25 0.41
CA ASN A 203 23.98 -5.38 -0.38
C ASN A 203 23.12 -6.64 -0.23
N LEU A 204 21.79 -6.47 -0.20
CA LEU A 204 20.82 -7.55 -0.18
C LEU A 204 20.39 -7.88 -1.62
N PRO A 205 21.07 -8.84 -2.31
CA PRO A 205 20.76 -9.16 -3.68
C PRO A 205 19.43 -9.90 -3.80
N MET A 206 18.73 -9.68 -4.91
CA MET A 206 17.62 -10.52 -5.31
C MET A 206 18.17 -11.77 -6.01
N GLU A 207 17.77 -12.95 -5.56
CA GLU A 207 18.08 -14.21 -6.20
C GLU A 207 16.96 -14.65 -7.14
N GLY A 208 17.33 -15.28 -8.26
CA GLY A 208 16.40 -15.85 -9.22
C GLY A 208 16.56 -15.29 -10.64
N ARG A 209 15.62 -15.62 -11.51
CA ARG A 209 15.57 -15.08 -12.88
C ARG A 209 14.95 -13.69 -12.84
N MET A 210 15.73 -12.71 -13.25
CA MET A 210 15.29 -11.34 -13.40
C MET A 210 14.78 -11.09 -14.84
N ASP A 211 13.94 -10.08 -15.01
CA ASP A 211 13.46 -9.61 -16.32
C ASP A 211 12.81 -10.72 -17.20
N ILE A 212 12.04 -11.60 -16.58
CA ILE A 212 11.39 -12.73 -17.28
C ILE A 212 10.32 -12.23 -18.26
N ALA A 213 9.54 -11.22 -17.85
CA ALA A 213 8.49 -10.61 -18.65
C ALA A 213 8.23 -9.16 -18.21
N GLY A 214 7.74 -8.35 -19.16
CA GLY A 214 7.17 -7.04 -18.89
C GLY A 214 5.66 -7.13 -18.70
N SER A 215 5.10 -6.33 -17.79
CA SER A 215 3.65 -6.14 -17.68
C SER A 215 3.30 -4.67 -17.79
N MET A 216 2.16 -4.37 -18.38
CA MET A 216 1.60 -3.03 -18.50
C MET A 216 0.20 -3.02 -17.88
N ASN A 217 -0.03 -2.10 -16.95
CA ASN A 217 -1.35 -1.86 -16.39
C ASN A 217 -2.01 -0.70 -17.14
N ILE A 218 -3.20 -0.95 -17.66
CA ILE A 218 -4.00 0.06 -18.37
C ILE A 218 -5.30 0.23 -17.58
N THR A 219 -5.60 1.46 -17.19
CA THR A 219 -6.89 1.82 -16.60
C THR A 219 -7.73 2.52 -17.65
N PHE A 220 -8.97 2.08 -17.81
CA PHE A 220 -9.92 2.66 -18.74
C PHE A 220 -11.32 2.70 -18.13
N THR A 221 -12.19 3.53 -18.68
CA THR A 221 -13.62 3.58 -18.35
C THR A 221 -14.42 3.13 -19.56
N ALA A 222 -15.24 2.08 -19.39
CA ALA A 222 -16.11 1.57 -20.43
C ALA A 222 -17.30 0.84 -19.79
N ASP A 223 -18.47 0.88 -20.44
CA ASP A 223 -19.55 -0.06 -20.14
C ASP A 223 -19.29 -1.35 -20.94
N ILE A 224 -18.95 -2.40 -20.23
CA ILE A 224 -18.70 -3.74 -20.78
C ILE A 224 -19.77 -4.75 -20.38
N THR A 225 -20.91 -4.28 -19.88
CA THR A 225 -22.02 -5.11 -19.37
C THR A 225 -22.49 -6.11 -20.43
N GLU A 226 -22.56 -5.71 -21.70
CA GLU A 226 -22.92 -6.59 -22.81
C GLU A 226 -22.05 -7.86 -22.87
N PHE A 227 -20.75 -7.74 -22.57
CA PHE A 227 -19.79 -8.85 -22.67
C PHE A 227 -19.66 -9.68 -21.40
N VAL A 228 -19.92 -9.09 -20.23
CA VAL A 228 -19.67 -9.74 -18.94
C VAL A 228 -20.93 -9.93 -18.08
N GLY A 229 -22.04 -9.28 -18.40
CA GLY A 229 -23.26 -9.31 -17.57
C GLY A 229 -23.83 -10.71 -17.35
N HIS A 230 -23.60 -11.66 -18.26
CA HIS A 230 -24.01 -13.05 -18.12
C HIS A 230 -23.02 -13.91 -17.28
N ARG A 231 -21.84 -13.38 -16.95
CA ARG A 231 -20.75 -14.05 -16.21
C ARG A 231 -19.94 -13.07 -15.35
N PRO A 232 -20.60 -12.31 -14.45
CA PRO A 232 -19.89 -11.32 -13.64
C PRO A 232 -18.79 -11.99 -12.81
N SER A 233 -17.65 -11.34 -12.76
CA SER A 233 -16.48 -11.80 -12.00
C SER A 233 -15.58 -10.62 -11.63
N VAL A 234 -14.79 -10.77 -10.58
CA VAL A 234 -13.78 -9.79 -10.18
C VAL A 234 -12.51 -9.89 -11.03
N LEU A 235 -12.29 -11.03 -11.67
CA LEU A 235 -11.08 -11.28 -12.44
C LEU A 235 -11.37 -12.12 -13.70
N TYR A 236 -10.97 -11.59 -14.85
CA TYR A 236 -11.01 -12.27 -16.15
C TYR A 236 -9.57 -12.46 -16.67
N TRP A 237 -9.26 -13.73 -16.95
CA TRP A 237 -7.97 -14.13 -17.54
C TRP A 237 -8.14 -14.51 -18.99
#